data_10f02767030b54748aee6295731160e4
#
_entry.id   10f02767030b54748aee6295731160e4
#
_cell.length_a   1.000
_cell.length_b   1.000
_cell.length_c   1.000
_cell.angle_alpha   90.00
_cell.angle_beta   90.00
_cell.angle_gamma   90.00
#
_symmetry.space_group_name_H-M   'P 1'
#
loop_
_entity.id
_entity.type
_entity.pdbx_description
1 polymer ?
#
loop_
_entity_poly.entity_id
_entity_poly.type
_entity_poly.pdbx_seq_one_letter_code
_entity_poly.pdbx_strand_id
1 'polypeptide(L)'
;GEGYAKAGAIRTAAGDDAPEFTNLAYGLTLCSDATVSDDGAVIGDPTEAALVVLAAKIGVDAEESRRAYPRLAEVPFDSAYKFMATFHDVPAPAGGRRQVELVKGGPDVVLDRCTRMLTDDGEGPLDADGVLAANREMSEKGLRVLAFAVRDITGQQDAVAADPMSFVADLTFVGMVGIIDPLRPSAIEAVRIAHDAGIEVRMITGDHAITAGAIGAELGLGTGAISGSELAAMSDEELAAKLPDLHVFGRVTPQDKLRLVRLMQSRGDIVAMTGDAVNDAAALKQADIGVAMGSGSEVTKQASKMILTDDNFGTLVTAVKLGRSTYEKIANYVRYQMSQLLSLVLLFLAASIFDINGGVALTPLMVLFLNFFISIFPVIAIMHEPPGPGTMSRPPRDPNLKLANPGTLRQWVLYGGALFLATLTALVGGPGELNGEEPSTPMTMAFVVMALGTVLSGLSLRRDPDSGLAPPLLEAVRTLSIPVLITVVAVEWTFMQRMLATQSLTGSQWLASVLLALATPIVIELDKVLRRRRLRSTAPVGAPGVAAPQPALAGASS
;
A
#
# COMPACT_ATOMS: atom_id res chain seq x y z
N GLY A 1 18.50 17.29 6.41
CA GLY A 1 18.59 16.37 5.27
C GLY A 1 17.84 15.09 5.57
N GLU A 2 17.51 14.33 4.56
CA GLU A 2 16.83 13.05 4.71
C GLU A 2 17.85 11.88 4.64
N GLY A 3 17.56 10.81 5.38
CA GLY A 3 18.40 9.62 5.43
C GLY A 3 19.83 9.93 5.91
N TYR A 4 20.82 9.29 5.29
CA TYR A 4 22.24 9.46 5.61
C TYR A 4 22.95 10.52 4.74
N ALA A 5 22.20 11.48 4.17
CA ALA A 5 22.79 12.58 3.44
C ALA A 5 23.60 13.50 4.38
N LYS A 6 24.89 13.73 4.08
CA LYS A 6 25.79 14.60 4.85
C LYS A 6 25.39 16.08 4.77
N ALA A 7 24.64 16.48 3.75
CA ALA A 7 24.13 17.85 3.60
C ALA A 7 22.93 18.10 4.51
N GLY A 8 22.89 19.27 5.15
CA GLY A 8 21.77 19.70 6.01
C GLY A 8 22.17 20.87 6.88
N ALA A 9 21.19 21.46 7.58
CA ALA A 9 21.39 22.56 8.51
C ALA A 9 21.14 22.13 9.94
N ILE A 10 21.95 22.62 10.87
CA ILE A 10 21.73 22.50 12.30
C ILE A 10 20.88 23.69 12.73
N ARG A 11 19.83 23.43 13.49
CA ARG A 11 18.99 24.43 14.13
C ARG A 11 19.19 24.35 15.62
N THR A 12 19.46 25.47 16.26
CA THR A 12 19.69 25.56 17.69
C THR A 12 18.43 26.09 18.37
N ALA A 13 18.06 25.49 19.49
CA ALA A 13 16.94 25.96 20.31
C ALA A 13 17.29 27.23 21.10
N ALA A 14 18.61 27.43 21.36
CA ALA A 14 19.14 28.58 22.10
C ALA A 14 19.38 29.83 21.22
N GLY A 15 19.03 29.79 19.93
CA GLY A 15 19.27 30.91 19.00
C GLY A 15 20.75 31.12 18.69
N ASP A 16 21.20 32.39 18.65
CA ASP A 16 22.57 32.75 18.26
C ASP A 16 23.65 32.42 19.33
N ASP A 17 23.24 32.09 20.56
CA ASP A 17 24.13 31.70 21.67
C ASP A 17 24.35 30.16 21.73
N ALA A 18 24.25 29.46 20.64
CA ALA A 18 24.45 28.02 20.59
C ALA A 18 25.89 27.64 20.94
N PRO A 19 26.11 26.60 21.79
CA PRO A 19 27.45 26.12 22.09
C PRO A 19 28.17 25.61 20.83
N GLU A 20 29.50 25.69 20.83
CA GLU A 20 30.31 25.15 19.75
C GLU A 20 30.35 23.61 19.84
N PHE A 21 29.79 22.94 18.84
CA PHE A 21 29.68 21.49 18.81
C PHE A 21 30.91 20.77 18.17
N THR A 22 31.96 21.49 17.78
CA THR A 22 33.11 20.93 17.06
C THR A 22 33.77 19.79 17.87
N ASN A 23 33.97 19.98 19.18
CA ASN A 23 34.58 18.95 20.04
C ASN A 23 33.69 17.71 20.18
N LEU A 24 32.36 17.89 20.27
CA LEU A 24 31.42 16.77 20.23
C LEU A 24 31.50 16.03 18.90
N ALA A 25 31.55 16.75 17.78
CA ALA A 25 31.63 16.16 16.44
C ALA A 25 32.90 15.29 16.25
N TYR A 26 34.03 15.69 16.81
CA TYR A 26 35.24 14.83 16.85
C TYR A 26 34.97 13.54 17.67
N GLY A 27 34.30 13.65 18.81
CA GLY A 27 33.88 12.47 19.59
C GLY A 27 32.98 11.53 18.79
N LEU A 28 31.99 12.09 18.05
CA LEU A 28 31.08 11.31 17.22
C LEU A 28 31.79 10.55 16.09
N THR A 29 32.86 11.14 15.49
CA THR A 29 33.59 10.54 14.37
C THR A 29 34.66 9.55 14.83
N LEU A 30 35.41 9.88 15.88
CA LEU A 30 36.55 9.10 16.34
C LEU A 30 36.13 7.86 17.12
N CYS A 31 35.02 7.96 17.89
CA CYS A 31 34.44 6.84 18.62
C CYS A 31 33.34 6.14 17.78
N SER A 32 33.60 5.91 16.49
CA SER A 32 32.70 5.23 15.54
C SER A 32 33.48 4.50 14.48
N ASP A 33 32.96 3.38 13.97
CA ASP A 33 33.56 2.57 12.91
C ASP A 33 32.84 2.70 11.57
N ALA A 34 31.59 3.17 11.58
CA ALA A 34 30.81 3.32 10.36
C ALA A 34 31.40 4.40 9.42
N THR A 35 31.27 4.19 8.12
CA THR A 35 31.57 5.16 7.07
C THR A 35 30.32 5.46 6.26
N VAL A 36 30.22 6.70 5.79
CA VAL A 36 29.11 7.16 4.96
C VAL A 36 29.71 7.85 3.75
N SER A 37 29.37 7.37 2.56
CA SER A 37 29.77 7.98 1.29
C SER A 37 28.98 9.28 1.01
N ASP A 38 29.41 10.06 0.01
CA ASP A 38 28.75 11.33 -0.31
C ASP A 38 27.34 11.15 -0.91
N ASP A 39 27.06 9.98 -1.49
CA ASP A 39 25.74 9.59 -1.98
C ASP A 39 24.84 8.98 -0.86
N GLY A 40 25.35 8.92 0.38
CA GLY A 40 24.59 8.42 1.54
C GLY A 40 24.62 6.90 1.73
N ALA A 41 25.48 6.16 0.98
CA ALA A 41 25.65 4.74 1.24
C ALA A 41 26.42 4.50 2.54
N VAL A 42 25.90 3.58 3.37
CA VAL A 42 26.43 3.27 4.70
C VAL A 42 27.20 1.95 4.67
N ILE A 43 28.40 1.95 5.29
CA ILE A 43 29.17 0.75 5.60
C ILE A 43 29.37 0.74 7.13
N GLY A 44 28.91 -0.30 7.80
CA GLY A 44 28.95 -0.45 9.24
C GLY A 44 27.60 -0.32 9.92
N ASP A 45 27.58 -0.03 11.21
CA ASP A 45 26.36 0.08 12.01
C ASP A 45 25.55 1.35 11.64
N PRO A 46 24.25 1.25 11.34
CA PRO A 46 23.41 2.41 10.99
C PRO A 46 23.34 3.47 12.09
N THR A 47 23.41 3.09 13.36
CA THR A 47 23.41 4.03 14.49
C THR A 47 24.69 4.87 14.49
N GLU A 48 25.83 4.26 14.23
CA GLU A 48 27.12 4.98 14.10
C GLU A 48 27.16 5.87 12.85
N ALA A 49 26.56 5.40 11.75
CA ALA A 49 26.45 6.20 10.53
C ALA A 49 25.67 7.51 10.77
N ALA A 50 24.61 7.48 11.60
CA ALA A 50 23.88 8.68 11.99
C ALA A 50 24.76 9.69 12.74
N LEU A 51 25.69 9.21 13.60
CA LEU A 51 26.67 10.07 14.30
C LEU A 51 27.65 10.73 13.33
N VAL A 52 28.17 9.97 12.37
CA VAL A 52 29.04 10.47 11.30
C VAL A 52 28.34 11.53 10.45
N VAL A 53 27.09 11.32 10.11
CA VAL A 53 26.27 12.30 9.37
C VAL A 53 26.04 13.57 10.18
N LEU A 54 25.77 13.47 11.49
CA LEU A 54 25.64 14.62 12.37
C LEU A 54 26.95 15.43 12.41
N ALA A 55 28.09 14.74 12.58
CA ALA A 55 29.40 15.39 12.58
C ALA A 55 29.69 16.12 11.26
N ALA A 56 29.37 15.51 10.12
CA ALA A 56 29.52 16.15 8.81
C ALA A 56 28.66 17.42 8.67
N LYS A 57 27.44 17.43 9.23
CA LYS A 57 26.57 18.63 9.28
C LYS A 57 27.12 19.73 10.20
N ILE A 58 27.93 19.36 11.21
CA ILE A 58 28.67 20.31 12.06
C ILE A 58 29.92 20.84 11.34
N GLY A 59 30.33 20.21 10.25
CA GLY A 59 31.54 20.59 9.46
C GLY A 59 32.76 19.74 9.76
N VAL A 60 32.62 18.58 10.43
CA VAL A 60 33.70 17.66 10.74
C VAL A 60 33.62 16.41 9.86
N ASP A 61 34.60 16.18 9.01
CA ASP A 61 34.72 14.98 8.18
C ASP A 61 35.30 13.81 9.00
N ALA A 62 34.65 12.66 8.95
CA ALA A 62 35.01 11.49 9.73
C ALA A 62 36.31 10.85 9.24
N GLU A 63 36.51 10.74 7.92
CA GLU A 63 37.68 10.09 7.34
C GLU A 63 38.95 10.97 7.52
N GLU A 64 38.78 12.26 7.40
CA GLU A 64 39.85 13.21 7.67
C GLU A 64 40.25 13.20 9.15
N SER A 65 39.26 13.21 10.06
CA SER A 65 39.48 13.16 11.50
C SER A 65 40.18 11.89 11.93
N ARG A 66 39.78 10.72 11.44
CA ARG A 66 40.42 9.43 11.75
C ARG A 66 41.85 9.32 11.23
N ARG A 67 42.15 9.93 10.09
CA ARG A 67 43.51 10.00 9.57
C ARG A 67 44.41 10.96 10.37
N ALA A 68 43.85 12.09 10.82
CA ALA A 68 44.57 13.06 11.61
C ALA A 68 44.81 12.58 13.06
N TYR A 69 43.88 11.80 13.61
CA TYR A 69 43.90 11.34 15.01
C TYR A 69 43.66 9.82 15.09
N PRO A 70 44.68 9.01 14.69
CA PRO A 70 44.57 7.57 14.68
C PRO A 70 44.36 7.01 16.10
N ARG A 71 43.67 5.87 16.20
CA ARG A 71 43.47 5.16 17.49
C ARG A 71 44.78 4.63 18.02
N LEU A 72 45.00 4.84 19.30
CA LEU A 72 46.08 4.25 20.09
C LEU A 72 45.69 2.91 20.70
N ALA A 73 44.45 2.83 21.19
CA ALA A 73 43.82 1.64 21.73
C ALA A 73 42.27 1.76 21.62
N GLU A 74 41.57 0.66 21.84
CA GLU A 74 40.09 0.65 21.85
C GLU A 74 39.52 -0.41 22.78
N VAL A 75 38.30 -0.16 23.25
CA VAL A 75 37.37 -1.14 23.80
C VAL A 75 36.21 -1.19 22.82
N PRO A 76 36.08 -2.26 22.01
CA PRO A 76 34.99 -2.39 21.04
C PRO A 76 33.63 -2.39 21.73
N PHE A 77 32.56 -2.02 20.99
CA PHE A 77 31.21 -2.10 21.53
C PHE A 77 30.83 -3.56 21.84
N ASP A 78 30.27 -3.77 23.03
CA ASP A 78 29.67 -5.04 23.42
C ASP A 78 28.33 -4.80 24.13
N SER A 79 27.36 -5.62 23.81
CA SER A 79 26.01 -5.55 24.38
C SER A 79 25.96 -5.85 25.88
N ALA A 80 26.98 -6.54 26.44
CA ALA A 80 27.05 -6.85 27.87
C ALA A 80 27.36 -5.61 28.69
N TYR A 81 28.29 -4.75 28.24
CA TYR A 81 28.63 -3.51 28.95
C TYR A 81 28.09 -2.25 28.26
N LYS A 82 27.49 -2.34 27.07
CA LYS A 82 26.72 -1.31 26.35
C LYS A 82 27.44 0.01 26.08
N PHE A 83 28.76 -0.01 25.93
CA PHE A 83 29.55 1.14 25.53
C PHE A 83 30.69 0.73 24.59
N MET A 84 31.30 1.73 23.95
CA MET A 84 32.56 1.67 23.20
C MET A 84 33.48 2.76 23.73
N ALA A 85 34.79 2.49 23.83
CA ALA A 85 35.79 3.49 24.15
C ALA A 85 36.91 3.48 23.13
N THR A 86 37.42 4.65 22.75
CA THR A 86 38.54 4.80 21.84
C THR A 86 39.54 5.81 22.41
N PHE A 87 40.83 5.58 22.16
CA PHE A 87 41.93 6.35 22.73
C PHE A 87 42.73 7.02 21.60
N HIS A 88 42.94 8.32 21.71
CA HIS A 88 43.50 9.12 20.64
C HIS A 88 44.54 10.12 21.13
N ASP A 89 45.45 10.50 20.26
CA ASP A 89 46.40 11.59 20.48
C ASP A 89 45.91 12.81 19.67
N VAL A 90 45.47 13.86 20.37
CA VAL A 90 44.84 15.05 19.77
C VAL A 90 45.59 16.34 20.12
N PRO A 91 45.45 17.44 19.36
CA PRO A 91 46.04 18.74 19.73
C PRO A 91 45.50 19.22 21.08
N ALA A 92 46.36 19.78 21.92
CA ALA A 92 45.96 20.41 23.17
C ALA A 92 45.62 21.90 22.93
N PRO A 93 44.58 22.47 23.59
CA PRO A 93 44.23 23.88 23.44
C PRO A 93 45.34 24.88 23.76
N ALA A 94 46.22 24.53 24.70
CA ALA A 94 47.37 25.35 25.09
C ALA A 94 48.63 25.14 24.22
N GLY A 95 48.51 24.38 23.12
CA GLY A 95 49.62 23.94 22.26
C GLY A 95 50.23 22.61 22.71
N GLY A 96 50.85 21.88 21.78
CA GLY A 96 51.30 20.50 21.98
C GLY A 96 50.22 19.46 21.71
N ARG A 97 50.38 18.25 22.27
CA ARG A 97 49.42 17.13 22.11
C ARG A 97 48.98 16.60 23.46
N ARG A 98 47.78 16.12 23.54
CA ARG A 98 47.21 15.41 24.71
C ARG A 98 46.58 14.09 24.27
N GLN A 99 46.53 13.16 25.16
CA GLN A 99 45.91 11.88 24.95
C GLN A 99 44.52 11.88 25.59
N VAL A 100 43.51 11.50 24.82
CA VAL A 100 42.14 11.51 25.26
C VAL A 100 41.49 10.13 25.09
N GLU A 101 40.70 9.77 26.04
CA GLU A 101 39.74 8.69 25.95
C GLU A 101 38.38 9.27 25.56
N LEU A 102 37.75 8.69 24.55
CA LEU A 102 36.38 9.02 24.11
C LEU A 102 35.49 7.83 24.33
N VAL A 103 34.39 8.01 25.04
CA VAL A 103 33.43 6.94 25.37
C VAL A 103 32.07 7.30 24.84
N LYS A 104 31.39 6.36 24.15
CA LYS A 104 29.97 6.44 23.79
C LYS A 104 29.23 5.21 24.28
N GLY A 105 27.96 5.36 24.67
CA GLY A 105 27.15 4.24 25.09
C GLY A 105 25.76 4.60 25.58
N GLY A 106 25.10 3.65 26.21
CA GLY A 106 23.81 3.90 26.87
C GLY A 106 23.96 4.98 27.94
N PRO A 107 23.01 5.95 28.01
CA PRO A 107 23.12 7.05 28.97
C PRO A 107 23.30 6.61 30.42
N ASP A 108 22.59 5.59 30.84
CA ASP A 108 22.70 4.96 32.17
C ASP A 108 24.12 4.46 32.44
N VAL A 109 24.68 3.72 31.50
CA VAL A 109 25.97 3.06 31.67
C VAL A 109 27.14 4.05 31.59
N VAL A 110 27.07 5.07 30.71
CA VAL A 110 28.09 6.10 30.62
C VAL A 110 28.06 7.01 31.83
N LEU A 111 26.85 7.41 32.29
CA LEU A 111 26.66 8.27 33.44
C LEU A 111 27.23 7.67 34.75
N ASP A 112 27.05 6.35 34.95
CA ASP A 112 27.60 5.61 36.10
C ASP A 112 29.13 5.64 36.14
N ARG A 113 29.81 5.99 35.06
CA ARG A 113 31.27 6.08 34.94
C ARG A 113 31.77 7.51 34.97
N CYS A 114 30.85 8.50 35.01
CA CYS A 114 31.18 9.90 35.05
C CYS A 114 31.24 10.43 36.47
N THR A 115 32.19 11.30 36.77
CA THR A 115 32.32 12.02 38.01
C THR A 115 32.13 13.53 37.86
N ARG A 116 32.21 14.02 36.63
CA ARG A 116 32.10 15.43 36.24
C ARG A 116 31.25 15.56 34.96
N MET A 117 30.86 16.77 34.65
CA MET A 117 30.27 17.11 33.37
C MET A 117 30.89 18.35 32.77
N LEU A 118 30.88 18.46 31.44
CA LEU A 118 31.29 19.66 30.73
C LEU A 118 30.18 20.70 30.81
N THR A 119 30.55 21.92 31.21
CA THR A 119 29.68 23.09 31.26
C THR A 119 30.27 24.21 30.43
N ASP A 120 29.58 25.34 30.28
CA ASP A 120 30.09 26.51 29.53
C ASP A 120 31.36 27.09 30.18
N ASP A 121 31.52 26.94 31.51
CA ASP A 121 32.68 27.38 32.28
C ASP A 121 33.81 26.33 32.34
N GLY A 122 33.66 25.19 31.69
CA GLY A 122 34.60 24.05 31.72
C GLY A 122 34.04 22.85 32.49
N GLU A 123 34.94 22.03 33.12
CA GLU A 123 34.48 20.87 33.91
C GLU A 123 33.83 21.29 35.22
N GLY A 124 32.60 20.83 35.44
CA GLY A 124 31.81 21.10 36.63
C GLY A 124 31.29 19.83 37.33
N PRO A 125 30.55 19.99 38.44
CA PRO A 125 29.94 18.87 39.12
C PRO A 125 28.89 18.17 38.22
N LEU A 126 28.79 16.86 38.33
CA LEU A 126 27.85 16.06 37.54
C LEU A 126 26.43 16.27 38.07
N ASP A 127 25.52 16.73 37.17
CA ASP A 127 24.06 16.72 37.42
C ASP A 127 23.44 15.45 36.82
N ALA A 128 23.57 14.36 37.53
CA ALA A 128 23.08 13.06 37.10
C ALA A 128 21.55 13.03 36.95
N ASP A 129 20.82 13.70 37.86
CA ASP A 129 19.35 13.74 37.82
C ASP A 129 18.84 14.53 36.61
N GLY A 130 19.46 15.66 36.27
CA GLY A 130 19.13 16.44 35.10
C GLY A 130 19.41 15.68 33.80
N VAL A 131 20.55 14.98 33.71
CA VAL A 131 20.87 14.14 32.53
C VAL A 131 19.87 13.00 32.36
N LEU A 132 19.48 12.31 33.45
CA LEU A 132 18.49 11.24 33.39
C LEU A 132 17.11 11.75 33.04
N ALA A 133 16.71 12.94 33.51
CA ALA A 133 15.45 13.59 33.12
C ALA A 133 15.43 13.91 31.61
N ALA A 134 16.50 14.51 31.08
CA ALA A 134 16.66 14.78 29.66
C ALA A 134 16.66 13.51 28.81
N ASN A 135 17.34 12.45 29.26
CA ASN A 135 17.30 11.14 28.60
C ASN A 135 15.87 10.58 28.53
N ARG A 136 15.10 10.71 29.61
CA ARG A 136 13.71 10.28 29.63
C ARG A 136 12.85 11.05 28.64
N GLU A 137 12.96 12.38 28.62
CA GLU A 137 12.24 13.23 27.67
C GLU A 137 12.56 12.89 26.22
N MET A 138 13.84 12.66 25.89
CA MET A 138 14.26 12.24 24.54
C MET A 138 13.69 10.85 24.19
N SER A 139 13.73 9.90 25.13
CA SER A 139 13.23 8.55 24.94
C SER A 139 11.69 8.52 24.76
N GLU A 140 10.96 9.37 25.48
CA GLU A 140 9.50 9.54 25.31
C GLU A 140 9.12 10.09 23.95
N LYS A 141 10.03 10.84 23.31
CA LYS A 141 9.89 11.28 21.91
C LYS A 141 10.31 10.22 20.87
N GLY A 142 10.59 8.99 21.29
CA GLY A 142 10.98 7.88 20.41
C GLY A 142 12.44 7.92 19.94
N LEU A 143 13.29 8.76 20.56
CA LEU A 143 14.69 8.84 20.18
C LEU A 143 15.51 7.71 20.82
N ARG A 144 16.43 7.12 20.04
CA ARG A 144 17.50 6.28 20.58
C ARG A 144 18.60 7.19 21.10
N VAL A 145 18.80 7.23 22.41
CA VAL A 145 19.74 8.15 23.05
C VAL A 145 21.09 7.47 23.26
N LEU A 146 22.17 8.15 22.84
CA LEU A 146 23.55 7.80 23.16
C LEU A 146 24.20 8.94 23.93
N ALA A 147 24.90 8.58 25.02
CA ALA A 147 25.70 9.49 25.80
C ALA A 147 27.18 9.47 25.36
N PHE A 148 27.84 10.61 25.52
CA PHE A 148 29.26 10.80 25.24
C PHE A 148 29.97 11.32 26.45
N ALA A 149 31.16 10.78 26.70
CA ALA A 149 32.06 11.22 27.78
C ALA A 149 33.50 11.23 27.30
N VAL A 150 34.34 12.01 27.97
CA VAL A 150 35.77 12.18 27.67
C VAL A 150 36.58 12.11 28.95
N ARG A 151 37.86 11.68 28.82
CA ARG A 151 38.86 11.76 29.85
C ARG A 151 40.23 12.10 29.30
N ASP A 152 40.96 12.98 29.98
CA ASP A 152 42.39 13.23 29.68
C ASP A 152 43.23 12.12 30.31
N ILE A 153 44.00 11.43 29.48
CA ILE A 153 44.86 10.30 29.87
C ILE A 153 46.31 10.57 29.53
N THR A 154 46.69 11.85 29.35
CA THR A 154 48.03 12.24 28.98
C THR A 154 49.08 11.66 29.89
N GLY A 155 50.10 11.00 29.30
CA GLY A 155 51.16 10.33 30.06
C GLY A 155 50.87 8.92 30.55
N GLN A 156 49.73 8.33 30.17
CA GLN A 156 49.31 6.98 30.59
C GLN A 156 49.29 5.97 29.43
N GLN A 157 49.90 6.26 28.32
CA GLN A 157 49.80 5.50 27.05
C GLN A 157 50.15 4.02 27.19
N ASP A 158 51.25 3.69 27.94
CA ASP A 158 51.67 2.30 28.13
C ASP A 158 50.65 1.50 28.95
N ALA A 159 50.06 2.13 29.97
CA ALA A 159 49.05 1.51 30.82
C ALA A 159 47.75 1.29 30.04
N VAL A 160 47.31 2.25 29.22
CA VAL A 160 46.14 2.13 28.32
C VAL A 160 46.34 0.99 27.32
N ALA A 161 47.54 0.89 26.72
CA ALA A 161 47.83 -0.20 25.78
C ALA A 161 47.81 -1.60 26.45
N ALA A 162 48.12 -1.68 27.75
CA ALA A 162 48.10 -2.93 28.50
C ALA A 162 46.68 -3.37 28.92
N ASP A 163 45.82 -2.44 29.37
CA ASP A 163 44.43 -2.73 29.79
C ASP A 163 43.53 -1.50 29.54
N PRO A 164 43.04 -1.30 28.33
CA PRO A 164 42.19 -0.15 28.02
C PRO A 164 40.86 -0.14 28.77
N MET A 165 40.32 -1.31 29.17
CA MET A 165 39.03 -1.41 29.88
C MET A 165 39.10 -0.79 31.29
N SER A 166 40.23 -0.88 31.98
CA SER A 166 40.38 -0.30 33.31
C SER A 166 40.34 1.22 33.35
N PHE A 167 40.50 1.88 32.21
CA PHE A 167 40.47 3.34 32.05
C PHE A 167 39.04 3.89 31.93
N VAL A 168 38.06 3.07 31.59
CA VAL A 168 36.67 3.53 31.40
C VAL A 168 35.99 3.82 32.73
N ALA A 169 36.51 4.81 33.45
CA ALA A 169 36.06 5.32 34.73
C ALA A 169 36.52 6.78 34.91
N ASP A 170 35.98 7.49 35.91
CA ASP A 170 36.29 8.90 36.20
C ASP A 170 36.15 9.84 35.00
N LEU A 171 35.12 9.58 34.18
CA LEU A 171 34.87 10.32 32.94
C LEU A 171 34.23 11.69 33.23
N THR A 172 34.39 12.61 32.27
CA THR A 172 33.66 13.87 32.18
C THR A 172 32.54 13.70 31.15
N PHE A 173 31.28 13.80 31.56
CA PHE A 173 30.13 13.72 30.67
C PHE A 173 30.11 14.93 29.74
N VAL A 174 29.96 14.70 28.43
CA VAL A 174 29.95 15.77 27.40
C VAL A 174 28.54 16.12 26.96
N GLY A 175 27.68 15.12 26.76
CA GLY A 175 26.33 15.33 26.28
C GLY A 175 25.68 14.05 25.77
N MET A 176 24.46 14.22 25.25
CA MET A 176 23.70 13.13 24.66
C MET A 176 23.27 13.49 23.24
N VAL A 177 23.13 12.47 22.42
CA VAL A 177 22.59 12.57 21.06
C VAL A 177 21.38 11.65 20.93
N GLY A 178 20.24 12.19 20.53
CA GLY A 178 19.04 11.44 20.20
C GLY A 178 18.97 11.14 18.71
N ILE A 179 18.91 9.87 18.36
CA ILE A 179 18.85 9.39 16.99
C ILE A 179 17.41 8.96 16.72
N ILE A 180 16.84 9.43 15.62
CA ILE A 180 15.52 9.04 15.15
C ILE A 180 15.65 8.44 13.76
N ASP A 181 14.90 7.37 13.53
CA ASP A 181 14.62 6.88 12.18
C ASP A 181 13.29 7.51 11.75
N PRO A 182 13.31 8.54 10.86
CA PRO A 182 12.11 9.27 10.53
C PRO A 182 11.15 8.39 9.73
N LEU A 183 9.87 8.58 9.96
CA LEU A 183 8.83 7.93 9.18
C LEU A 183 8.94 8.33 7.70
N ARG A 184 8.88 7.33 6.83
CA ARG A 184 8.84 7.58 5.39
C ARG A 184 7.52 8.30 5.04
N PRO A 185 7.55 9.45 4.35
CA PRO A 185 6.31 10.17 3.97
C PRO A 185 5.34 9.29 3.19
N SER A 186 5.86 8.36 2.36
CA SER A 186 5.05 7.37 1.64
C SER A 186 4.29 6.41 2.55
N ALA A 187 4.83 6.09 3.74
CA ALA A 187 4.14 5.22 4.71
C ALA A 187 2.97 5.95 5.38
N ILE A 188 3.14 7.21 5.76
CA ILE A 188 2.08 8.04 6.35
C ILE A 188 0.90 8.16 5.38
N GLU A 189 1.19 8.50 4.12
CA GLU A 189 0.15 8.62 3.09
C GLU A 189 -0.52 7.28 2.80
N ALA A 190 0.23 6.18 2.77
CA ALA A 190 -0.30 4.84 2.57
C ALA A 190 -1.24 4.39 3.69
N VAL A 191 -0.88 4.67 4.95
CA VAL A 191 -1.75 4.40 6.11
C VAL A 191 -3.04 5.20 6.02
N ARG A 192 -2.95 6.49 5.68
CA ARG A 192 -4.13 7.34 5.48
C ARG A 192 -5.06 6.76 4.40
N ILE A 193 -4.53 6.37 3.24
CA ILE A 193 -5.32 5.77 2.15
C ILE A 193 -5.92 4.43 2.58
N ALA A 194 -5.20 3.63 3.37
CA ALA A 194 -5.71 2.37 3.91
C ALA A 194 -6.91 2.62 4.86
N HIS A 195 -6.82 3.59 5.77
CA HIS A 195 -7.91 3.98 6.66
C HIS A 195 -9.12 4.50 5.89
N ASP A 196 -8.92 5.36 4.89
CA ASP A 196 -10.00 5.85 4.00
C ASP A 196 -10.70 4.70 3.26
N ALA A 197 -9.96 3.62 3.01
CA ALA A 197 -10.46 2.38 2.41
C ALA A 197 -11.13 1.42 3.42
N GLY A 198 -11.22 1.80 4.70
CA GLY A 198 -11.76 0.96 5.77
C GLY A 198 -10.86 -0.23 6.13
N ILE A 199 -9.55 -0.11 5.90
CA ILE A 199 -8.55 -1.12 6.28
C ILE A 199 -7.89 -0.66 7.57
N GLU A 200 -7.98 -1.47 8.61
CA GLU A 200 -7.28 -1.23 9.86
C GLU A 200 -5.80 -1.61 9.72
N VAL A 201 -4.92 -0.68 10.05
CA VAL A 201 -3.48 -0.88 10.06
C VAL A 201 -3.00 -1.01 11.50
N ARG A 202 -2.20 -2.03 11.77
CA ARG A 202 -1.59 -2.28 13.08
C ARG A 202 -0.08 -2.43 12.93
N MET A 203 0.64 -1.88 13.90
CA MET A 203 2.11 -1.98 13.95
C MET A 203 2.53 -3.02 14.97
N ILE A 204 3.41 -3.92 14.55
CA ILE A 204 3.98 -4.97 15.40
C ILE A 204 5.50 -4.85 15.31
N THR A 205 6.18 -4.58 16.43
CA THR A 205 7.62 -4.32 16.46
C THR A 205 8.34 -5.01 17.62
N GLY A 206 9.65 -5.20 17.48
CA GLY A 206 10.54 -5.60 18.55
C GLY A 206 10.92 -4.45 19.51
N ASP A 207 10.63 -3.20 19.14
CA ASP A 207 10.93 -2.01 19.93
C ASP A 207 10.05 -1.88 21.16
N HIS A 208 10.45 -1.03 22.10
CA HIS A 208 9.70 -0.78 23.33
C HIS A 208 8.31 -0.20 23.00
N ALA A 209 7.27 -0.64 23.71
CA ALA A 209 5.88 -0.25 23.46
C ALA A 209 5.66 1.28 23.50
N ILE A 210 6.38 2.01 24.34
CA ILE A 210 6.29 3.48 24.46
C ILE A 210 6.81 4.14 23.16
N THR A 211 8.00 3.75 22.71
CA THR A 211 8.59 4.25 21.45
C THR A 211 7.71 3.90 20.25
N ALA A 212 7.26 2.65 20.19
CA ALA A 212 6.36 2.18 19.15
C ALA A 212 5.01 2.92 19.16
N GLY A 213 4.49 3.25 20.35
CA GLY A 213 3.26 4.04 20.50
C GLY A 213 3.40 5.46 19.95
N ALA A 214 4.54 6.13 20.20
CA ALA A 214 4.81 7.46 19.64
C ALA A 214 4.86 7.42 18.11
N ILE A 215 5.57 6.46 17.52
CA ILE A 215 5.63 6.23 16.07
C ILE A 215 4.24 5.91 15.49
N GLY A 216 3.47 5.05 16.18
CA GLY A 216 2.12 4.70 15.78
C GLY A 216 1.16 5.91 15.77
N ALA A 217 1.28 6.78 16.75
CA ALA A 217 0.51 8.04 16.80
C ALA A 217 0.87 8.99 15.65
N GLU A 218 2.16 9.12 15.31
CA GLU A 218 2.62 9.92 14.18
C GLU A 218 2.15 9.33 12.83
N LEU A 219 2.10 8.00 12.70
CA LEU A 219 1.51 7.30 11.56
C LEU A 219 -0.02 7.43 11.47
N GLY A 220 -0.69 7.94 12.51
CA GLY A 220 -2.14 8.02 12.58
C GLY A 220 -2.84 6.69 12.88
N LEU A 221 -2.15 5.71 13.49
CA LEU A 221 -2.74 4.41 13.83
C LEU A 221 -3.70 4.48 15.02
N GLY A 222 -3.57 5.49 15.89
CA GLY A 222 -4.33 5.61 17.14
C GLY A 222 -3.43 5.47 18.38
N THR A 223 -4.03 5.55 19.56
CA THR A 223 -3.31 5.63 20.86
C THR A 223 -3.17 4.30 21.60
N GLY A 224 -3.76 3.21 21.10
CA GLY A 224 -3.75 1.91 21.76
C GLY A 224 -2.43 1.16 21.55
N ALA A 225 -1.50 1.27 22.51
CA ALA A 225 -0.23 0.53 22.50
C ALA A 225 -0.16 -0.46 23.66
N ILE A 226 0.39 -1.66 23.41
CA ILE A 226 0.56 -2.72 24.40
C ILE A 226 1.92 -3.41 24.26
N SER A 227 2.51 -3.83 25.37
CA SER A 227 3.75 -4.61 25.37
C SER A 227 3.50 -6.11 25.17
N GLY A 228 4.51 -6.84 24.68
CA GLY A 228 4.45 -8.31 24.57
C GLY A 228 4.21 -9.02 25.91
N SER A 229 4.70 -8.46 27.02
CA SER A 229 4.45 -9.01 28.37
C SER A 229 2.98 -8.87 28.80
N GLU A 230 2.36 -7.72 28.52
CA GLU A 230 0.93 -7.51 28.79
C GLU A 230 0.07 -8.37 27.85
N LEU A 231 0.46 -8.49 26.58
CA LEU A 231 -0.20 -9.35 25.61
C LEU A 231 -0.16 -10.82 26.01
N ALA A 232 1.01 -11.31 26.52
CA ALA A 232 1.17 -12.68 26.98
C ALA A 232 0.34 -12.98 28.24
N ALA A 233 0.07 -11.97 29.07
CA ALA A 233 -0.75 -12.12 30.28
C ALA A 233 -2.26 -12.21 30.02
N MET A 234 -2.74 -11.84 28.81
CA MET A 234 -4.16 -11.86 28.43
C MET A 234 -4.57 -13.22 27.87
N SER A 235 -5.79 -13.65 28.17
CA SER A 235 -6.45 -14.75 27.45
C SER A 235 -6.80 -14.33 26.00
N ASP A 236 -7.11 -15.29 25.13
CA ASP A 236 -7.52 -15.00 23.75
C ASP A 236 -8.86 -14.24 23.69
N GLU A 237 -9.77 -14.52 24.64
CA GLU A 237 -11.06 -13.84 24.76
C GLU A 237 -10.87 -12.37 25.19
N GLU A 238 -10.02 -12.12 26.19
CA GLU A 238 -9.70 -10.76 26.64
C GLU A 238 -9.00 -9.94 25.57
N LEU A 239 -8.04 -10.56 24.87
CA LEU A 239 -7.34 -9.91 23.78
C LEU A 239 -8.28 -9.62 22.61
N ALA A 240 -9.18 -10.55 22.24
CA ALA A 240 -10.17 -10.34 21.20
C ALA A 240 -11.12 -9.17 21.50
N ALA A 241 -11.52 -9.01 22.77
CA ALA A 241 -12.37 -7.91 23.21
C ALA A 241 -11.67 -6.55 23.11
N LYS A 242 -10.36 -6.48 23.45
CA LYS A 242 -9.57 -5.25 23.42
C LYS A 242 -8.96 -4.93 22.05
N LEU A 243 -8.89 -5.90 21.15
CA LEU A 243 -8.24 -5.76 19.85
C LEU A 243 -8.71 -4.56 19.02
N PRO A 244 -10.00 -4.15 19.02
CA PRO A 244 -10.44 -2.94 18.32
C PRO A 244 -9.73 -1.65 18.77
N ASP A 245 -9.31 -1.59 20.03
CA ASP A 245 -8.67 -0.40 20.63
C ASP A 245 -7.13 -0.51 20.62
N LEU A 246 -6.57 -1.64 20.15
CA LEU A 246 -5.13 -1.90 20.13
C LEU A 246 -4.58 -1.79 18.70
N HIS A 247 -3.67 -0.84 18.50
CA HIS A 247 -3.09 -0.55 17.19
C HIS A 247 -1.58 -0.79 17.13
N VAL A 248 -0.89 -0.81 18.29
CA VAL A 248 0.56 -0.93 18.38
C VAL A 248 0.94 -2.01 19.38
N PHE A 249 1.81 -2.93 18.94
CA PHE A 249 2.28 -4.06 19.72
C PHE A 249 3.82 -4.01 19.79
N GLY A 250 4.38 -3.67 20.95
CA GLY A 250 5.82 -3.54 21.17
C GLY A 250 6.43 -4.72 21.91
N ARG A 251 7.70 -5.04 21.63
CA ARG A 251 8.46 -6.17 22.24
C ARG A 251 7.73 -7.51 22.14
N VAL A 252 7.14 -7.80 21.00
CA VAL A 252 6.43 -9.05 20.75
C VAL A 252 7.35 -10.14 20.24
N THR A 253 7.06 -11.38 20.62
CA THR A 253 7.74 -12.58 20.12
C THR A 253 7.16 -13.03 18.77
N PRO A 254 7.87 -13.91 18.02
CA PRO A 254 7.30 -14.52 16.82
C PRO A 254 6.00 -15.30 17.09
N GLN A 255 5.87 -15.90 18.25
CA GLN A 255 4.66 -16.60 18.70
C GLN A 255 3.48 -15.63 18.89
N ASP A 256 3.74 -14.45 19.44
CA ASP A 256 2.72 -13.41 19.63
C ASP A 256 2.23 -12.89 18.27
N LYS A 257 3.12 -12.70 17.29
CA LYS A 257 2.75 -12.31 15.92
C LYS A 257 1.80 -13.34 15.30
N LEU A 258 2.13 -14.61 15.43
CA LEU A 258 1.29 -15.71 14.93
C LEU A 258 -0.07 -15.77 15.66
N ARG A 259 -0.07 -15.57 16.99
CA ARG A 259 -1.27 -15.51 17.83
C ARG A 259 -2.21 -14.39 17.39
N LEU A 260 -1.68 -13.19 17.17
CA LEU A 260 -2.45 -12.03 16.69
C LEU A 260 -3.11 -12.30 15.33
N VAL A 261 -2.36 -12.85 14.37
CA VAL A 261 -2.92 -13.20 13.05
C VAL A 261 -4.07 -14.20 13.18
N ARG A 262 -3.89 -15.28 13.96
CA ARG A 262 -4.95 -16.29 14.17
C ARG A 262 -6.18 -15.70 14.85
N LEU A 263 -5.98 -14.82 15.83
CA LEU A 263 -7.07 -14.18 16.55
C LEU A 263 -7.89 -13.28 15.63
N MET A 264 -7.25 -12.47 14.78
CA MET A 264 -7.95 -11.64 13.79
C MET A 264 -8.71 -12.52 12.79
N GLN A 265 -8.10 -13.58 12.27
CA GLN A 265 -8.76 -14.52 11.37
C GLN A 265 -9.98 -15.22 12.02
N SER A 266 -9.90 -15.58 13.30
CA SER A 266 -11.02 -16.19 14.03
C SER A 266 -12.23 -15.26 14.19
N ARG A 267 -12.02 -13.94 14.10
CA ARG A 267 -13.08 -12.91 14.06
C ARG A 267 -13.69 -12.74 12.67
N GLY A 268 -13.13 -13.40 11.66
CA GLY A 268 -13.56 -13.28 10.26
C GLY A 268 -12.85 -12.19 9.48
N ASP A 269 -11.80 -11.59 10.05
CA ASP A 269 -10.99 -10.58 9.36
C ASP A 269 -10.09 -11.26 8.30
N ILE A 270 -9.89 -10.59 7.17
CA ILE A 270 -8.87 -10.95 6.17
C ILE A 270 -7.59 -10.21 6.52
N VAL A 271 -6.56 -10.96 6.88
CA VAL A 271 -5.32 -10.43 7.43
C VAL A 271 -4.21 -10.41 6.38
N ALA A 272 -3.68 -9.21 6.09
CA ALA A 272 -2.40 -9.05 5.42
C ALA A 272 -1.31 -8.82 6.47
N MET A 273 -0.22 -9.60 6.41
CA MET A 273 0.93 -9.47 7.30
C MET A 273 2.17 -9.12 6.50
N THR A 274 2.87 -8.06 6.91
CA THR A 274 4.17 -7.69 6.31
C THR A 274 5.31 -8.09 7.25
N GLY A 275 6.47 -8.45 6.69
CA GLY A 275 7.66 -8.77 7.46
C GLY A 275 8.91 -8.91 6.59
N ASP A 276 10.08 -8.83 7.20
CA ASP A 276 11.39 -8.89 6.56
C ASP A 276 12.33 -9.93 7.21
N ALA A 277 12.12 -10.22 8.50
CA ALA A 277 12.97 -11.10 9.28
C ALA A 277 12.49 -12.56 9.28
N VAL A 278 13.40 -13.49 9.51
CA VAL A 278 13.10 -14.94 9.67
C VAL A 278 12.01 -15.19 10.73
N ASN A 279 11.99 -14.36 11.76
CA ASN A 279 11.02 -14.40 12.86
C ASN A 279 9.56 -14.13 12.42
N ASP A 280 9.37 -13.54 11.25
CA ASP A 280 8.04 -13.22 10.72
C ASP A 280 7.45 -14.35 9.87
N ALA A 281 8.26 -15.29 9.41
CA ALA A 281 7.88 -16.31 8.43
C ALA A 281 6.63 -17.12 8.83
N ALA A 282 6.50 -17.49 10.12
CA ALA A 282 5.34 -18.25 10.60
C ALA A 282 4.04 -17.43 10.53
N ALA A 283 4.09 -16.14 10.90
CA ALA A 283 2.95 -15.24 10.84
C ALA A 283 2.58 -14.88 9.39
N LEU A 284 3.58 -14.65 8.52
CA LEU A 284 3.35 -14.43 7.07
C LEU A 284 2.68 -15.63 6.41
N LYS A 285 3.15 -16.85 6.72
CA LYS A 285 2.56 -18.07 6.17
C LYS A 285 1.13 -18.31 6.64
N GLN A 286 0.81 -17.92 7.88
CA GLN A 286 -0.52 -18.04 8.47
C GLN A 286 -1.50 -17.02 7.89
N ALA A 287 -1.04 -15.80 7.61
CA ALA A 287 -1.88 -14.71 7.11
C ALA A 287 -2.56 -15.07 5.77
N ASP A 288 -3.73 -14.48 5.51
CA ASP A 288 -4.42 -14.63 4.22
C ASP A 288 -3.55 -14.08 3.08
N ILE A 289 -2.83 -12.99 3.35
CA ILE A 289 -1.87 -12.39 2.44
C ILE A 289 -0.55 -12.13 3.19
N GLY A 290 0.39 -13.07 3.13
CA GLY A 290 1.76 -12.85 3.59
C GLY A 290 2.54 -12.00 2.59
N VAL A 291 3.19 -10.93 3.05
CA VAL A 291 3.92 -9.97 2.23
C VAL A 291 5.34 -9.82 2.76
N ALA A 292 6.34 -10.20 1.98
CA ALA A 292 7.74 -10.00 2.32
C ALA A 292 8.28 -8.71 1.73
N MET A 293 9.23 -8.07 2.44
CA MET A 293 10.05 -7.01 1.87
C MET A 293 11.09 -7.58 0.91
N GLY A 294 11.47 -6.83 -0.13
CA GLY A 294 12.46 -7.23 -1.13
C GLY A 294 13.85 -7.42 -0.52
N SER A 295 14.21 -6.58 0.45
CA SER A 295 15.43 -6.70 1.26
C SER A 295 15.36 -7.79 2.35
N GLY A 296 14.18 -8.38 2.57
CA GLY A 296 13.94 -9.39 3.60
C GLY A 296 14.68 -10.71 3.35
N SER A 297 14.72 -11.56 4.39
CA SER A 297 15.37 -12.87 4.32
C SER A 297 14.71 -13.80 3.30
N GLU A 298 15.48 -14.72 2.72
CA GLU A 298 14.96 -15.71 1.77
C GLU A 298 13.87 -16.59 2.40
N VAL A 299 13.98 -16.90 3.69
CA VAL A 299 12.96 -17.66 4.44
C VAL A 299 11.64 -16.91 4.47
N THR A 300 11.69 -15.59 4.70
CA THR A 300 10.50 -14.71 4.72
C THR A 300 9.86 -14.60 3.34
N LYS A 301 10.68 -14.43 2.30
CA LYS A 301 10.21 -14.41 0.90
C LYS A 301 9.52 -15.71 0.51
N GLN A 302 10.09 -16.87 0.87
CA GLN A 302 9.49 -18.18 0.59
C GLN A 302 8.20 -18.45 1.38
N ALA A 303 8.05 -17.86 2.56
CA ALA A 303 6.83 -17.97 3.36
C ALA A 303 5.71 -17.05 2.88
N SER A 304 6.01 -16.04 2.07
CA SER A 304 5.08 -15.01 1.62
C SER A 304 4.36 -15.38 0.32
N LYS A 305 3.21 -14.73 0.08
CA LYS A 305 2.46 -14.80 -1.19
C LYS A 305 2.77 -13.62 -2.13
N MET A 306 3.39 -12.57 -1.60
CA MET A 306 3.76 -11.34 -2.31
C MET A 306 5.11 -10.85 -1.82
N ILE A 307 5.89 -10.24 -2.71
CA ILE A 307 7.18 -9.61 -2.37
C ILE A 307 7.13 -8.16 -2.86
N LEU A 308 7.40 -7.20 -1.96
CA LEU A 308 7.54 -5.78 -2.28
C LEU A 308 9.00 -5.51 -2.63
N THR A 309 9.33 -5.51 -3.91
CA THR A 309 10.71 -5.36 -4.40
C THR A 309 11.32 -3.99 -4.13
N ASP A 310 10.49 -3.00 -3.86
CA ASP A 310 10.85 -1.61 -3.55
C ASP A 310 10.82 -1.28 -2.05
N ASP A 311 10.56 -2.26 -1.19
CA ASP A 311 10.43 -2.12 0.27
C ASP A 311 9.45 -1.00 0.70
N ASN A 312 8.44 -0.72 -0.13
CA ASN A 312 7.53 0.39 0.07
C ASN A 312 6.11 -0.08 0.46
N PHE A 313 5.67 0.29 1.66
CA PHE A 313 4.31 0.00 2.13
C PHE A 313 3.22 0.61 1.22
N GLY A 314 3.50 1.74 0.55
CA GLY A 314 2.60 2.36 -0.43
C GLY A 314 2.28 1.44 -1.61
N THR A 315 3.24 0.60 -2.02
CA THR A 315 3.05 -0.41 -3.07
C THR A 315 2.06 -1.49 -2.65
N LEU A 316 2.03 -1.88 -1.37
CA LEU A 316 1.00 -2.78 -0.83
C LEU A 316 -0.40 -2.18 -0.96
N VAL A 317 -0.58 -0.90 -0.59
CA VAL A 317 -1.86 -0.19 -0.72
C VAL A 317 -2.30 -0.09 -2.19
N THR A 318 -1.34 0.11 -3.10
CA THR A 318 -1.58 0.07 -4.54
C THR A 318 -2.02 -1.33 -5.00
N ALA A 319 -1.40 -2.39 -4.49
CA ALA A 319 -1.81 -3.78 -4.78
C ALA A 319 -3.24 -4.06 -4.29
N VAL A 320 -3.63 -3.56 -3.11
CA VAL A 320 -5.03 -3.65 -2.63
C VAL A 320 -5.99 -2.94 -3.58
N LYS A 321 -5.65 -1.73 -4.05
CA LYS A 321 -6.45 -0.99 -5.04
C LYS A 321 -6.63 -1.78 -6.33
N LEU A 322 -5.56 -2.37 -6.85
CA LEU A 322 -5.61 -3.22 -8.04
C LEU A 322 -6.44 -4.49 -7.79
N GLY A 323 -6.28 -5.15 -6.65
CA GLY A 323 -7.07 -6.32 -6.27
C GLY A 323 -8.57 -6.03 -6.20
N ARG A 324 -8.98 -4.92 -5.58
CA ARG A 324 -10.37 -4.45 -5.56
C ARG A 324 -10.91 -4.18 -6.95
N SER A 325 -10.13 -3.49 -7.80
CA SER A 325 -10.49 -3.23 -9.19
C SER A 325 -10.62 -4.52 -10.00
N THR A 326 -9.71 -5.48 -9.82
CA THR A 326 -9.77 -6.78 -10.51
C THR A 326 -11.04 -7.53 -10.13
N TYR A 327 -11.42 -7.54 -8.85
CA TYR A 327 -12.67 -8.16 -8.41
C TYR A 327 -13.89 -7.48 -9.06
N GLU A 328 -13.94 -6.14 -9.10
CA GLU A 328 -15.02 -5.39 -9.75
C GLU A 328 -15.14 -5.75 -11.23
N LYS A 329 -14.00 -5.86 -11.94
CA LYS A 329 -13.96 -6.27 -13.34
C LYS A 329 -14.49 -7.68 -13.55
N ILE A 330 -14.09 -8.64 -12.69
CA ILE A 330 -14.62 -10.01 -12.72
C ILE A 330 -16.13 -10.02 -12.49
N ALA A 331 -16.61 -9.27 -11.51
CA ALA A 331 -18.04 -9.18 -11.22
C ALA A 331 -18.82 -8.57 -12.40
N ASN A 332 -18.31 -7.54 -13.03
CA ASN A 332 -18.91 -6.92 -14.20
C ASN A 332 -18.87 -7.84 -15.43
N TYR A 333 -17.77 -8.56 -15.64
CA TYR A 333 -17.68 -9.58 -16.68
C TYR A 333 -18.70 -10.71 -16.48
N VAL A 334 -18.78 -11.25 -15.27
CA VAL A 334 -19.76 -12.32 -14.97
C VAL A 334 -21.19 -11.81 -15.19
N ARG A 335 -21.48 -10.58 -14.76
CA ARG A 335 -22.80 -9.96 -14.97
C ARG A 335 -23.12 -9.81 -16.45
N TYR A 336 -22.18 -9.31 -17.23
CA TYR A 336 -22.28 -9.20 -18.68
C TYR A 336 -22.56 -10.56 -19.32
N GLN A 337 -21.71 -11.55 -19.04
CA GLN A 337 -21.79 -12.86 -19.66
C GLN A 337 -23.06 -13.64 -19.28
N MET A 338 -23.48 -13.58 -18.01
CA MET A 338 -24.71 -14.25 -17.54
C MET A 338 -25.96 -13.59 -18.10
N SER A 339 -25.98 -12.28 -18.28
CA SER A 339 -27.10 -11.58 -18.92
C SER A 339 -27.23 -11.95 -20.40
N GLN A 340 -26.12 -12.05 -21.12
CA GLN A 340 -26.11 -12.48 -22.52
C GLN A 340 -26.56 -13.93 -22.66
N LEU A 341 -26.02 -14.83 -21.85
CA LEU A 341 -26.39 -16.25 -21.84
C LEU A 341 -27.88 -16.44 -21.57
N LEU A 342 -28.39 -15.76 -20.55
CA LEU A 342 -29.82 -15.83 -20.21
C LEU A 342 -30.69 -15.32 -21.36
N SER A 343 -30.32 -14.24 -22.01
CA SER A 343 -31.03 -13.71 -23.18
C SER A 343 -31.09 -14.73 -24.31
N LEU A 344 -29.97 -15.38 -24.65
CA LEU A 344 -29.92 -16.42 -25.68
C LEU A 344 -30.78 -17.63 -25.31
N VAL A 345 -30.67 -18.14 -24.07
CA VAL A 345 -31.47 -19.27 -23.62
C VAL A 345 -32.98 -18.97 -23.69
N LEU A 346 -33.39 -17.79 -23.22
CA LEU A 346 -34.79 -17.37 -23.30
C LEU A 346 -35.26 -17.22 -24.74
N LEU A 347 -34.41 -16.70 -25.63
CA LEU A 347 -34.75 -16.53 -27.06
C LEU A 347 -34.98 -17.88 -27.73
N PHE A 348 -34.10 -18.86 -27.54
CA PHE A 348 -34.26 -20.19 -28.10
C PHE A 348 -35.44 -20.94 -27.49
N LEU A 349 -35.66 -20.84 -26.18
CA LEU A 349 -36.86 -21.43 -25.52
C LEU A 349 -38.13 -20.83 -26.08
N ALA A 350 -38.22 -19.51 -26.22
CA ALA A 350 -39.38 -18.83 -26.76
C ALA A 350 -39.63 -19.25 -28.23
N ALA A 351 -38.58 -19.29 -29.07
CA ALA A 351 -38.70 -19.74 -30.45
C ALA A 351 -39.21 -21.18 -30.54
N SER A 352 -38.64 -22.08 -29.72
CA SER A 352 -39.03 -23.52 -29.72
C SER A 352 -40.43 -23.75 -29.15
N ILE A 353 -40.81 -23.08 -28.05
CA ILE A 353 -42.13 -23.31 -27.37
C ILE A 353 -43.29 -22.73 -28.18
N PHE A 354 -43.08 -21.56 -28.81
CA PHE A 354 -44.12 -20.85 -29.53
C PHE A 354 -44.02 -21.05 -31.05
N ASP A 355 -43.14 -21.94 -31.52
CA ASP A 355 -42.89 -22.23 -32.94
C ASP A 355 -42.59 -20.97 -33.78
N ILE A 356 -41.88 -20.03 -33.18
CA ILE A 356 -41.49 -18.79 -33.85
C ILE A 356 -40.39 -19.12 -34.85
N ASN A 357 -40.61 -18.78 -36.15
CA ASN A 357 -39.67 -19.05 -37.22
C ASN A 357 -39.28 -20.55 -37.33
N GLY A 358 -40.27 -21.46 -37.21
CA GLY A 358 -40.04 -22.92 -37.23
C GLY A 358 -39.19 -23.41 -36.08
N GLY A 359 -39.21 -22.70 -34.93
CA GLY A 359 -38.41 -23.03 -33.74
C GLY A 359 -36.96 -22.54 -33.79
N VAL A 360 -36.55 -21.83 -34.85
CA VAL A 360 -35.15 -21.39 -35.05
C VAL A 360 -35.05 -19.86 -34.90
N ALA A 361 -34.52 -19.40 -33.76
CA ALA A 361 -34.33 -17.97 -33.52
C ALA A 361 -33.09 -17.39 -34.22
N LEU A 362 -31.97 -18.09 -34.18
CA LEU A 362 -30.69 -17.74 -34.82
C LEU A 362 -30.02 -19.03 -35.29
N THR A 363 -29.21 -18.94 -36.36
CA THR A 363 -28.43 -20.12 -36.78
C THR A 363 -27.31 -20.45 -35.81
N PRO A 364 -26.85 -21.71 -35.74
CA PRO A 364 -25.70 -22.08 -34.91
C PRO A 364 -24.44 -21.26 -35.19
N LEU A 365 -24.21 -20.91 -36.47
CA LEU A 365 -23.08 -20.07 -36.89
C LEU A 365 -23.22 -18.63 -36.41
N MET A 366 -24.43 -18.05 -36.45
CA MET A 366 -24.68 -16.74 -35.83
C MET A 366 -24.36 -16.72 -34.33
N VAL A 367 -24.76 -17.74 -33.59
CA VAL A 367 -24.47 -17.85 -32.15
C VAL A 367 -22.96 -17.99 -31.87
N LEU A 368 -22.28 -18.80 -32.64
CA LEU A 368 -20.81 -18.91 -32.55
C LEU A 368 -20.14 -17.58 -32.88
N PHE A 369 -20.60 -16.91 -33.93
CA PHE A 369 -20.06 -15.62 -34.33
C PHE A 369 -20.28 -14.53 -33.28
N LEU A 370 -21.46 -14.47 -32.66
CA LEU A 370 -21.74 -13.58 -31.53
C LEU A 370 -20.77 -13.82 -30.35
N ASN A 371 -20.51 -15.07 -30.00
CA ASN A 371 -19.67 -15.40 -28.86
C ASN A 371 -18.18 -15.18 -29.13
N PHE A 372 -17.66 -15.54 -30.31
CA PHE A 372 -16.23 -15.48 -30.58
C PHE A 372 -15.77 -14.16 -31.20
N PHE A 373 -16.61 -13.49 -31.99
CA PHE A 373 -16.20 -12.28 -32.75
C PHE A 373 -16.82 -11.00 -32.22
N ILE A 374 -17.97 -11.05 -31.54
CA ILE A 374 -18.64 -9.86 -31.02
C ILE A 374 -18.38 -9.70 -29.51
N SER A 375 -18.67 -10.73 -28.70
CA SER A 375 -18.66 -10.63 -27.24
C SER A 375 -17.26 -10.43 -26.63
N ILE A 376 -16.18 -10.79 -27.33
CA ILE A 376 -14.81 -10.65 -26.82
C ILE A 376 -14.42 -9.17 -26.61
N PHE A 377 -14.86 -8.25 -27.47
CA PHE A 377 -14.48 -6.84 -27.39
C PHE A 377 -15.09 -6.11 -26.18
N PRO A 378 -16.39 -6.29 -25.83
CA PRO A 378 -16.94 -5.83 -24.57
C PRO A 378 -16.17 -6.36 -23.35
N VAL A 379 -15.73 -7.62 -23.36
CA VAL A 379 -14.91 -8.20 -22.29
C VAL A 379 -13.55 -7.48 -22.20
N ILE A 380 -12.90 -7.24 -23.35
CA ILE A 380 -11.65 -6.46 -23.40
C ILE A 380 -11.87 -5.05 -22.82
N ALA A 381 -12.94 -4.37 -23.20
CA ALA A 381 -13.26 -3.03 -22.67
C ALA A 381 -13.47 -3.04 -21.15
N ILE A 382 -14.16 -4.04 -20.59
CA ILE A 382 -14.36 -4.20 -19.14
C ILE A 382 -13.02 -4.46 -18.44
N MET A 383 -12.16 -5.33 -19.01
CA MET A 383 -10.89 -5.72 -18.38
C MET A 383 -9.83 -4.61 -18.40
N HIS A 384 -9.85 -3.73 -19.39
CA HIS A 384 -8.91 -2.60 -19.49
C HIS A 384 -9.38 -1.34 -18.77
N GLU A 385 -10.58 -1.34 -18.18
CA GLU A 385 -11.07 -0.20 -17.40
C GLU A 385 -10.13 0.11 -16.22
N PRO A 386 -9.66 1.35 -16.04
CA PRO A 386 -8.86 1.72 -14.87
C PRO A 386 -9.68 1.63 -13.57
N PRO A 387 -9.00 1.52 -12.39
CA PRO A 387 -9.69 1.55 -11.10
C PRO A 387 -10.57 2.79 -10.97
N GLY A 388 -11.80 2.61 -10.52
CA GLY A 388 -12.73 3.72 -10.30
C GLY A 388 -12.25 4.68 -9.19
N PRO A 389 -12.65 5.97 -9.23
CA PRO A 389 -12.21 6.97 -8.24
C PRO A 389 -12.64 6.60 -6.80
N GLY A 390 -13.70 5.82 -6.62
CA GLY A 390 -14.19 5.40 -5.31
C GLY A 390 -13.68 4.04 -4.82
N THR A 391 -12.71 3.40 -5.49
CA THR A 391 -12.24 2.05 -5.13
C THR A 391 -11.59 2.01 -3.74
N MET A 392 -10.89 3.09 -3.34
CA MET A 392 -10.20 3.21 -2.05
C MET A 392 -10.94 4.13 -1.06
N SER A 393 -12.20 4.45 -1.28
CA SER A 393 -13.06 5.19 -0.34
C SER A 393 -14.27 4.37 0.13
N ARG A 394 -14.22 3.07 -0.06
CA ARG A 394 -15.27 2.12 0.36
C ARG A 394 -14.67 1.13 1.36
N PRO A 395 -15.47 0.66 2.35
CA PRO A 395 -15.02 -0.40 3.24
C PRO A 395 -14.74 -1.69 2.47
N PRO A 396 -13.97 -2.62 3.06
CA PRO A 396 -13.76 -3.96 2.51
C PRO A 396 -15.10 -4.67 2.25
N ARG A 397 -15.12 -5.48 1.20
CA ARG A 397 -16.27 -6.34 0.89
C ARG A 397 -16.38 -7.46 1.92
N ASP A 398 -17.59 -7.83 2.30
CA ASP A 398 -17.83 -9.05 3.07
C ASP A 398 -17.26 -10.27 2.32
N PRO A 399 -16.30 -11.01 2.89
CA PRO A 399 -15.69 -12.17 2.24
C PRO A 399 -16.70 -13.30 1.95
N ASN A 400 -17.78 -13.39 2.71
CA ASN A 400 -18.82 -14.41 2.55
C ASN A 400 -19.82 -14.10 1.43
N LEU A 401 -19.81 -12.88 0.90
CA LEU A 401 -20.71 -12.48 -0.17
C LEU A 401 -20.31 -13.14 -1.50
N LYS A 402 -21.10 -14.11 -1.95
CA LYS A 402 -20.89 -14.80 -3.22
C LYS A 402 -21.14 -13.89 -4.42
N LEU A 403 -20.47 -14.14 -5.56
CA LEU A 403 -20.73 -13.44 -6.82
C LEU A 403 -22.18 -13.63 -7.27
N ALA A 404 -22.72 -14.84 -7.16
CA ALA A 404 -24.11 -15.15 -7.42
C ALA A 404 -24.94 -14.96 -6.13
N ASN A 405 -25.29 -13.72 -5.80
CA ASN A 405 -26.21 -13.36 -4.72
C ASN A 405 -27.56 -12.89 -5.28
N PRO A 406 -28.64 -12.80 -4.48
CA PRO A 406 -29.95 -12.40 -4.98
C PRO A 406 -29.98 -11.07 -5.73
N GLY A 407 -29.12 -10.12 -5.35
CA GLY A 407 -28.99 -8.83 -6.03
C GLY A 407 -28.39 -8.96 -7.44
N THR A 408 -27.35 -9.76 -7.59
CA THR A 408 -26.73 -10.01 -8.90
C THR A 408 -27.61 -10.88 -9.79
N LEU A 409 -28.30 -11.88 -9.23
CA LEU A 409 -29.28 -12.68 -9.97
C LEU A 409 -30.41 -11.81 -10.54
N ARG A 410 -30.95 -10.88 -9.74
CA ARG A 410 -31.93 -9.92 -10.22
C ARG A 410 -31.41 -9.10 -11.41
N GLN A 411 -30.15 -8.67 -11.35
CA GLN A 411 -29.52 -7.91 -12.44
C GLN A 411 -29.36 -8.76 -13.70
N TRP A 412 -28.96 -10.03 -13.58
CA TRP A 412 -28.87 -10.95 -14.73
C TRP A 412 -30.21 -11.13 -15.42
N VAL A 413 -31.29 -11.32 -14.62
CA VAL A 413 -32.65 -11.45 -15.15
C VAL A 413 -33.14 -10.15 -15.79
N LEU A 414 -32.88 -9.00 -15.17
CA LEU A 414 -33.32 -7.71 -15.68
C LEU A 414 -32.62 -7.34 -16.99
N TYR A 415 -31.29 -7.49 -17.03
CA TYR A 415 -30.50 -7.10 -18.21
C TYR A 415 -30.63 -8.13 -19.34
N GLY A 416 -30.58 -9.42 -19.00
CA GLY A 416 -30.80 -10.51 -19.96
C GLY A 416 -32.23 -10.53 -20.49
N GLY A 417 -33.22 -10.25 -19.64
CA GLY A 417 -34.61 -10.10 -20.05
C GLY A 417 -34.84 -8.91 -21.00
N ALA A 418 -34.20 -7.78 -20.74
CA ALA A 418 -34.27 -6.61 -21.64
C ALA A 418 -33.67 -6.91 -23.01
N LEU A 419 -32.51 -7.57 -23.07
CA LEU A 419 -31.87 -7.98 -24.32
C LEU A 419 -32.70 -9.04 -25.05
N PHE A 420 -33.24 -10.01 -24.33
CA PHE A 420 -34.16 -11.01 -24.85
C PHE A 420 -35.40 -10.37 -25.50
N LEU A 421 -36.10 -9.49 -24.77
CA LEU A 421 -37.31 -8.83 -25.31
C LEU A 421 -37.02 -7.98 -26.53
N ALA A 422 -35.92 -7.22 -26.56
CA ALA A 422 -35.49 -6.43 -27.70
C ALA A 422 -35.21 -7.32 -28.93
N THR A 423 -34.50 -8.44 -28.73
CA THR A 423 -34.16 -9.38 -29.79
C THR A 423 -35.41 -10.14 -30.30
N LEU A 424 -36.28 -10.57 -29.38
CA LEU A 424 -37.53 -11.23 -29.72
C LEU A 424 -38.45 -10.28 -30.51
N THR A 425 -38.52 -9.00 -30.10
CA THR A 425 -39.27 -7.97 -30.86
C THR A 425 -38.75 -7.80 -32.27
N ALA A 426 -37.43 -7.85 -32.47
CA ALA A 426 -36.83 -7.79 -33.81
C ALA A 426 -37.15 -9.04 -34.63
N LEU A 427 -37.15 -10.23 -34.00
CA LEU A 427 -37.48 -11.49 -34.66
C LEU A 427 -38.95 -11.54 -35.09
N VAL A 428 -39.89 -11.20 -34.21
CA VAL A 428 -41.33 -11.30 -34.47
C VAL A 428 -41.85 -10.12 -35.27
N GLY A 429 -41.31 -8.91 -35.05
CA GLY A 429 -41.76 -7.67 -35.70
C GLY A 429 -41.01 -7.35 -36.99
N GLY A 430 -40.01 -8.10 -37.36
CA GLY A 430 -39.26 -7.91 -38.61
C GLY A 430 -40.13 -8.23 -39.85
N PRO A 431 -39.91 -7.56 -40.99
CA PRO A 431 -40.66 -7.81 -42.21
C PRO A 431 -40.22 -9.14 -42.87
N GLY A 432 -41.19 -9.95 -43.28
CA GLY A 432 -40.99 -11.24 -43.90
C GLY A 432 -41.78 -12.37 -43.25
N GLU A 433 -41.75 -13.55 -43.83
CA GLU A 433 -42.41 -14.73 -43.28
C GLU A 433 -41.53 -15.43 -42.24
N LEU A 434 -42.13 -15.89 -41.18
CA LEU A 434 -41.48 -16.68 -40.12
C LEU A 434 -41.76 -18.18 -40.34
N ASN A 435 -41.22 -18.69 -41.45
CA ASN A 435 -41.46 -20.06 -41.92
C ASN A 435 -40.28 -21.04 -41.69
N GLY A 436 -39.26 -20.58 -40.99
CA GLY A 436 -38.03 -21.36 -40.77
C GLY A 436 -37.04 -21.40 -41.93
N GLU A 437 -37.33 -20.71 -43.04
CA GLU A 437 -36.39 -20.61 -44.14
C GLU A 437 -35.21 -19.69 -43.83
N GLU A 438 -34.03 -20.13 -44.25
CA GLU A 438 -32.77 -19.38 -44.12
C GLU A 438 -32.26 -18.98 -45.52
N PRO A 439 -31.77 -17.76 -45.71
CA PRO A 439 -31.70 -16.61 -44.80
C PRO A 439 -33.02 -15.83 -44.72
N SER A 440 -33.33 -15.21 -43.56
CA SER A 440 -34.52 -14.38 -43.36
C SER A 440 -34.18 -13.00 -42.79
N THR A 441 -34.97 -11.97 -43.20
CA THR A 441 -34.81 -10.60 -42.69
C THR A 441 -35.07 -10.50 -41.18
N PRO A 442 -36.15 -11.10 -40.61
CA PRO A 442 -36.40 -11.08 -39.17
C PRO A 442 -35.26 -11.68 -38.34
N MET A 443 -34.70 -12.82 -38.78
CA MET A 443 -33.58 -13.47 -38.11
C MET A 443 -32.29 -12.63 -38.20
N THR A 444 -32.04 -11.96 -39.33
CA THR A 444 -30.91 -11.03 -39.48
C THR A 444 -31.06 -9.81 -38.55
N MET A 445 -32.27 -9.23 -38.46
CA MET A 445 -32.55 -8.14 -37.52
C MET A 445 -32.37 -8.60 -36.07
N ALA A 446 -32.82 -9.78 -35.67
CA ALA A 446 -32.60 -10.34 -34.36
C ALA A 446 -31.10 -10.53 -34.06
N PHE A 447 -30.33 -11.04 -35.01
CA PHE A 447 -28.87 -11.14 -34.92
C PHE A 447 -28.21 -9.78 -34.68
N VAL A 448 -28.59 -8.74 -35.43
CA VAL A 448 -28.06 -7.36 -35.29
C VAL A 448 -28.42 -6.78 -33.91
N VAL A 449 -29.68 -6.92 -33.47
CA VAL A 449 -30.11 -6.44 -32.13
C VAL A 449 -29.34 -7.14 -31.01
N MET A 450 -29.15 -8.45 -31.10
CA MET A 450 -28.36 -9.22 -30.14
C MET A 450 -26.90 -8.75 -30.16
N ALA A 451 -26.28 -8.59 -31.32
CA ALA A 451 -24.90 -8.14 -31.48
C ALA A 451 -24.69 -6.74 -30.88
N LEU A 452 -25.46 -5.75 -31.38
CA LEU A 452 -25.33 -4.36 -30.93
C LEU A 452 -25.75 -4.19 -29.45
N GLY A 453 -26.81 -4.85 -29.01
CA GLY A 453 -27.25 -4.83 -27.62
C GLY A 453 -26.18 -5.39 -26.67
N THR A 454 -25.49 -6.44 -27.10
CA THR A 454 -24.35 -7.02 -26.36
C THR A 454 -23.19 -6.02 -26.28
N VAL A 455 -22.81 -5.38 -27.40
CA VAL A 455 -21.75 -4.38 -27.45
C VAL A 455 -22.06 -3.18 -26.53
N LEU A 456 -23.26 -2.65 -26.61
CA LEU A 456 -23.72 -1.50 -25.81
C LEU A 456 -23.87 -1.85 -24.33
N SER A 457 -24.28 -3.09 -24.01
CA SER A 457 -24.27 -3.61 -22.63
C SER A 457 -22.88 -3.62 -22.04
N GLY A 458 -21.86 -4.02 -22.80
CA GLY A 458 -20.47 -3.96 -22.39
C GLY A 458 -20.00 -2.55 -22.07
N LEU A 459 -20.39 -1.56 -22.88
CA LEU A 459 -20.10 -0.15 -22.63
C LEU A 459 -20.72 0.31 -21.30
N SER A 460 -21.98 -0.05 -21.04
CA SER A 460 -22.66 0.31 -19.80
C SER A 460 -22.06 -0.42 -18.60
N LEU A 461 -21.76 -1.72 -18.71
CA LEU A 461 -21.29 -2.53 -17.59
C LEU A 461 -19.78 -2.36 -17.26
N ARG A 462 -18.97 -1.72 -18.14
CA ARG A 462 -17.55 -1.49 -17.87
C ARG A 462 -17.31 -0.75 -16.55
N ARG A 463 -18.23 0.13 -16.13
CA ARG A 463 -18.18 0.91 -14.89
C ARG A 463 -19.48 0.73 -14.09
N ASP A 464 -19.53 -0.19 -13.20
CA ASP A 464 -20.63 -0.37 -12.26
C ASP A 464 -20.11 -0.16 -10.83
N PRO A 465 -20.76 0.67 -10.01
CA PRO A 465 -22.05 1.33 -10.18
C PRO A 465 -22.01 2.69 -10.88
N ASP A 466 -20.87 3.14 -11.40
CA ASP A 466 -20.75 4.43 -12.08
C ASP A 466 -21.32 4.38 -13.51
N SER A 467 -21.55 5.55 -14.12
CA SER A 467 -22.05 5.63 -15.49
C SER A 467 -21.05 5.04 -16.48
N GLY A 468 -21.52 4.20 -17.41
CA GLY A 468 -20.72 3.66 -18.49
C GLY A 468 -20.18 4.72 -19.46
N LEU A 469 -20.77 5.93 -19.48
CA LEU A 469 -20.33 7.06 -20.30
C LEU A 469 -19.25 7.94 -19.63
N ALA A 470 -18.86 7.63 -18.36
CA ALA A 470 -17.78 8.37 -17.70
C ALA A 470 -16.41 8.10 -18.35
N PRO A 471 -15.46 9.07 -18.34
CA PRO A 471 -14.11 8.89 -18.88
C PRO A 471 -13.36 7.72 -18.20
N PRO A 472 -12.46 6.99 -18.92
CA PRO A 472 -12.06 7.20 -20.31
C PRO A 472 -13.06 6.59 -21.32
N LEU A 473 -13.87 7.45 -21.96
CA LEU A 473 -14.89 6.99 -22.92
C LEU A 473 -14.27 6.65 -24.27
N LEU A 474 -13.29 7.42 -24.71
CA LEU A 474 -12.72 7.29 -26.05
C LEU A 474 -12.09 5.91 -26.30
N GLU A 475 -11.34 5.38 -25.33
CA GLU A 475 -10.73 4.04 -25.45
C GLU A 475 -11.79 2.94 -25.51
N ALA A 476 -12.83 3.05 -24.69
CA ALA A 476 -13.94 2.09 -24.72
C ALA A 476 -14.69 2.13 -26.06
N VAL A 477 -15.01 3.33 -26.58
CA VAL A 477 -15.67 3.50 -27.88
C VAL A 477 -14.77 2.98 -29.00
N ARG A 478 -13.47 3.25 -28.99
CA ARG A 478 -12.52 2.72 -29.97
C ARG A 478 -12.52 1.18 -29.98
N THR A 479 -12.48 0.55 -28.83
CA THR A 479 -12.53 -0.91 -28.71
C THR A 479 -13.87 -1.47 -29.20
N LEU A 480 -14.97 -0.82 -28.85
CA LEU A 480 -16.33 -1.27 -29.18
C LEU A 480 -16.77 -0.90 -30.60
N SER A 481 -16.06 -0.02 -31.32
CA SER A 481 -16.30 0.25 -32.73
C SER A 481 -15.94 -0.95 -33.62
N ILE A 482 -14.98 -1.78 -33.19
CA ILE A 482 -14.57 -2.98 -33.94
C ILE A 482 -15.72 -3.98 -34.10
N PRO A 483 -16.39 -4.47 -33.03
CA PRO A 483 -17.50 -5.40 -33.15
C PRO A 483 -18.73 -4.78 -33.87
N VAL A 484 -18.92 -3.47 -33.78
CA VAL A 484 -19.94 -2.79 -34.58
C VAL A 484 -19.63 -2.92 -36.08
N LEU A 485 -18.39 -2.64 -36.48
CA LEU A 485 -17.95 -2.82 -37.88
C LEU A 485 -18.05 -4.28 -38.32
N ILE A 486 -17.63 -5.23 -37.46
CA ILE A 486 -17.76 -6.67 -37.72
C ILE A 486 -19.24 -7.05 -37.94
N THR A 487 -20.18 -6.49 -37.17
CA THR A 487 -21.61 -6.73 -37.33
C THR A 487 -22.12 -6.20 -38.68
N VAL A 488 -21.68 -5.02 -39.08
CA VAL A 488 -22.03 -4.47 -40.41
C VAL A 488 -21.49 -5.37 -41.53
N VAL A 489 -20.22 -5.80 -41.42
CA VAL A 489 -19.60 -6.71 -42.39
C VAL A 489 -20.35 -8.06 -42.45
N ALA A 490 -20.79 -8.58 -41.30
CA ALA A 490 -21.53 -9.84 -41.23
C ALA A 490 -22.90 -9.79 -41.94
N VAL A 491 -23.48 -8.60 -42.04
CA VAL A 491 -24.80 -8.39 -42.66
C VAL A 491 -24.70 -7.93 -44.14
N GLU A 492 -23.69 -7.12 -44.49
CA GLU A 492 -23.63 -6.50 -45.80
C GLU A 492 -22.66 -7.17 -46.79
N TRP A 493 -21.69 -7.98 -46.28
CA TRP A 493 -20.73 -8.67 -47.17
C TRP A 493 -21.24 -10.03 -47.62
N THR A 494 -21.43 -10.23 -48.94
CA THR A 494 -22.03 -11.45 -49.52
C THR A 494 -21.40 -12.77 -49.08
N PHE A 495 -20.08 -12.78 -48.83
CA PHE A 495 -19.41 -13.97 -48.30
C PHE A 495 -19.90 -14.32 -46.87
N MET A 496 -19.98 -13.31 -46.02
CA MET A 496 -20.48 -13.47 -44.64
C MET A 496 -21.97 -13.81 -44.61
N GLN A 497 -22.76 -13.22 -45.48
CA GLN A 497 -24.18 -13.53 -45.63
C GLN A 497 -24.40 -15.03 -45.91
N ARG A 498 -23.62 -15.60 -46.84
CA ARG A 498 -23.70 -17.04 -47.18
C ARG A 498 -23.25 -17.92 -46.01
N MET A 499 -22.23 -17.48 -45.27
CA MET A 499 -21.69 -18.24 -44.13
C MET A 499 -22.64 -18.22 -42.92
N LEU A 500 -23.19 -17.04 -42.62
CA LEU A 500 -24.01 -16.84 -41.40
C LEU A 500 -25.51 -16.98 -41.65
N ALA A 501 -25.95 -17.13 -42.91
CA ALA A 501 -27.36 -17.07 -43.35
C ALA A 501 -28.01 -15.70 -42.97
N THR A 502 -27.30 -14.59 -43.22
CA THR A 502 -27.83 -13.21 -43.06
C THR A 502 -28.27 -12.65 -44.39
N GLN A 503 -29.03 -11.55 -44.34
CA GLN A 503 -29.45 -10.77 -45.52
C GLN A 503 -29.09 -9.30 -45.33
N SER A 504 -28.86 -8.56 -46.47
CA SER A 504 -28.70 -7.11 -46.39
C SER A 504 -29.97 -6.45 -45.85
N LEU A 505 -29.79 -5.49 -44.95
CA LEU A 505 -30.88 -4.75 -44.35
C LEU A 505 -31.05 -3.36 -44.96
N THR A 506 -32.29 -2.93 -45.12
CA THR A 506 -32.58 -1.55 -45.51
C THR A 506 -32.24 -0.57 -44.40
N GLY A 507 -32.07 0.74 -44.74
CA GLY A 507 -31.75 1.77 -43.74
C GLY A 507 -32.80 1.87 -42.61
N SER A 508 -34.08 1.62 -42.90
CA SER A 508 -35.15 1.58 -41.87
C SER A 508 -35.03 0.37 -40.95
N GLN A 509 -34.64 -0.79 -41.47
CA GLN A 509 -34.43 -2.02 -40.70
C GLN A 509 -33.18 -1.89 -39.78
N TRP A 510 -32.08 -1.29 -40.29
CA TRP A 510 -30.92 -0.93 -39.48
C TRP A 510 -31.31 0.03 -38.34
N LEU A 511 -32.07 1.11 -38.67
CA LEU A 511 -32.52 2.06 -37.65
C LEU A 511 -33.36 1.39 -36.56
N ALA A 512 -34.35 0.55 -36.98
CA ALA A 512 -35.17 -0.21 -36.03
C ALA A 512 -34.32 -1.13 -35.13
N SER A 513 -33.36 -1.86 -35.73
CA SER A 513 -32.47 -2.75 -34.98
C SER A 513 -31.58 -1.98 -33.97
N VAL A 514 -31.06 -0.82 -34.37
CA VAL A 514 -30.25 0.05 -33.47
C VAL A 514 -31.13 0.57 -32.32
N LEU A 515 -32.34 1.05 -32.60
CA LEU A 515 -33.27 1.55 -31.57
C LEU A 515 -33.65 0.44 -30.55
N LEU A 516 -33.92 -0.76 -31.04
CA LEU A 516 -34.17 -1.92 -30.16
C LEU A 516 -32.96 -2.29 -29.33
N ALA A 517 -31.75 -2.28 -29.91
CA ALA A 517 -30.51 -2.57 -29.20
C ALA A 517 -30.22 -1.59 -28.05
N LEU A 518 -30.66 -0.33 -28.16
CA LEU A 518 -30.53 0.69 -27.10
C LEU A 518 -31.37 0.38 -25.85
N ALA A 519 -32.41 -0.47 -25.94
CA ALA A 519 -33.22 -0.81 -24.77
C ALA A 519 -32.40 -1.38 -23.62
N THR A 520 -31.43 -2.25 -23.90
CA THR A 520 -30.61 -2.91 -22.89
C THR A 520 -29.70 -1.93 -22.13
N PRO A 521 -28.86 -1.10 -22.76
CA PRO A 521 -28.04 -0.13 -22.04
C PRO A 521 -28.89 0.90 -21.26
N ILE A 522 -30.07 1.29 -21.77
CA ILE A 522 -31.00 2.17 -21.04
C ILE A 522 -31.44 1.51 -19.74
N VAL A 523 -31.86 0.25 -19.78
CA VAL A 523 -32.28 -0.50 -18.58
C VAL A 523 -31.12 -0.63 -17.58
N ILE A 524 -29.90 -0.90 -18.06
CA ILE A 524 -28.70 -0.99 -17.21
C ILE A 524 -28.43 0.35 -16.51
N GLU A 525 -28.42 1.46 -17.25
CA GLU A 525 -28.12 2.78 -16.69
C GLU A 525 -29.22 3.25 -15.71
N LEU A 526 -30.49 2.95 -16.00
CA LEU A 526 -31.60 3.22 -15.07
C LEU A 526 -31.46 2.44 -13.76
N ASP A 527 -31.15 1.14 -13.83
CA ASP A 527 -30.91 0.34 -12.62
C ASP A 527 -29.74 0.88 -11.79
N LYS A 528 -28.65 1.32 -12.43
CA LYS A 528 -27.52 1.96 -11.75
C LYS A 528 -27.93 3.25 -11.04
N VAL A 529 -28.70 4.10 -11.68
CA VAL A 529 -29.22 5.35 -11.07
C VAL A 529 -30.07 5.03 -9.85
N LEU A 530 -30.96 4.04 -9.95
CA LEU A 530 -31.83 3.62 -8.82
C LEU A 530 -31.00 3.05 -7.66
N ARG A 531 -30.00 2.22 -7.95
CA ARG A 531 -29.08 1.68 -6.92
C ARG A 531 -28.29 2.79 -6.23
N ARG A 532 -27.74 3.75 -6.97
CA ARG A 532 -27.03 4.90 -6.39
C ARG A 532 -27.93 5.76 -5.49
N ARG A 533 -29.18 5.99 -5.89
CA ARG A 533 -30.13 6.71 -5.04
C ARG A 533 -30.39 5.98 -3.71
N ARG A 534 -30.57 4.66 -3.74
CA ARG A 534 -30.76 3.84 -2.53
C ARG A 534 -29.55 3.88 -1.60
N LEU A 535 -28.33 3.76 -2.13
CA LEU A 535 -27.10 3.83 -1.34
C LEU A 535 -26.93 5.19 -0.64
N ARG A 536 -27.29 6.29 -1.29
CA ARG A 536 -27.25 7.64 -0.68
C ARG A 536 -28.30 7.82 0.42
N SER A 537 -29.47 7.19 0.32
CA SER A 537 -30.51 7.29 1.34
C SER A 537 -30.25 6.43 2.58
N THR A 538 -29.36 5.44 2.50
CA THR A 538 -28.98 4.55 3.62
C THR A 538 -27.68 4.97 4.30
N ALA A 539 -26.97 5.99 3.79
CA ALA A 539 -25.80 6.54 4.46
C ALA A 539 -26.24 7.25 5.77
N PRO A 540 -25.61 6.98 6.92
CA PRO A 540 -25.94 7.65 8.17
C PRO A 540 -25.70 9.16 8.01
N VAL A 541 -26.68 9.97 8.43
CA VAL A 541 -26.59 11.43 8.50
C VAL A 541 -25.52 11.76 9.54
N GLY A 542 -24.30 12.11 9.09
CA GLY A 542 -23.20 12.45 9.98
C GLY A 542 -21.78 12.07 9.47
N ALA A 543 -21.64 11.38 8.35
CA ALA A 543 -20.33 11.24 7.73
C ALA A 543 -19.90 12.59 7.12
N PRO A 544 -18.67 13.11 7.41
CA PRO A 544 -18.19 14.35 6.81
C PRO A 544 -18.25 14.21 5.29
N GLY A 545 -18.94 15.18 4.67
CA GLY A 545 -19.21 15.17 3.24
C GLY A 545 -17.92 15.03 2.45
N VAL A 546 -17.83 13.97 1.67
CA VAL A 546 -16.84 13.84 0.59
C VAL A 546 -17.15 14.99 -0.37
N ALA A 547 -16.35 16.05 -0.30
CA ALA A 547 -16.38 17.15 -1.25
C ALA A 547 -16.22 16.56 -2.66
N ALA A 548 -17.10 16.96 -3.57
CA ALA A 548 -16.97 16.61 -4.97
C ALA A 548 -15.57 17.03 -5.46
N PRO A 549 -14.87 16.18 -6.23
CA PRO A 549 -13.57 16.55 -6.76
C PRO A 549 -13.72 17.83 -7.60
N GLN A 550 -13.04 18.88 -7.21
CA GLN A 550 -12.89 20.07 -8.04
C GLN A 550 -12.15 19.66 -9.32
N PRO A 551 -12.56 20.15 -10.50
CA PRO A 551 -11.82 19.90 -11.72
C PRO A 551 -10.43 20.52 -11.59
N ALA A 552 -9.38 19.70 -11.75
CA ALA A 552 -8.01 20.15 -11.80
C ALA A 552 -7.88 21.21 -12.91
N LEU A 553 -7.59 22.44 -12.54
CA LEU A 553 -7.15 23.48 -13.46
C LEU A 553 -5.82 23.01 -14.08
N ALA A 554 -5.84 22.75 -15.38
CA ALA A 554 -4.64 22.53 -16.16
C ALA A 554 -3.78 23.80 -16.10
N GLY A 555 -2.73 23.75 -15.26
CA GLY A 555 -1.69 24.76 -15.24
C GLY A 555 -0.84 24.61 -16.51
N ALA A 556 -0.86 25.63 -17.35
CA ALA A 556 0.03 25.79 -18.47
C ALA A 556 1.48 25.85 -17.96
N SER A 557 2.31 24.96 -18.48
CA SER A 557 3.77 25.06 -18.39
C SER A 557 4.29 25.83 -19.60
N SER A 558 4.94 26.91 -19.36
CA SER A 558 5.95 27.50 -20.26
C SER A 558 7.30 26.83 -19.99
#